data_dbd3f415fd56237169c3db7338c78f6d
#
_entry.id   dbd3f415fd56237169c3db7338c78f6d
#
_cell.length_a   1.000
_cell.length_b   1.000
_cell.length_c   1.000
_cell.angle_alpha   90.00
_cell.angle_beta   90.00
_cell.angle_gamma   90.00
#
_symmetry.space_group_name_H-M   'P 1'
#
loop_
_entity.id
_entity.type
_entity.pdbx_description
1 polymer ?
#
loop_
_entity_poly.entity_id
_entity_poly.type
_entity_poly.pdbx_seq_one_letter_code
_entity_poly.pdbx_strand_id
1 'polypeptide(L)'
;MGLLSACGGLSESRQIPRLTQENVNSFIVEQKKIIRENEDDAEAHFGLSRGYLLKKEYESAEQHARIATRIDPLNPAYYEQLGTALYALQRYSDALTELGTATDLDPERVSAYLLLARVYEQIGDTSRAIAVLEEILQRDRYYVEALFFLARLQLRQHEYDSAIRVLDELIRLEPSNREALLLRIQAYSTQGSFYYARTLIEEMIREHPDYQPLQLELLRILFSQGQWGEARTLIKNLESGTKANAEISLLRAYLELNRENFETAKTQFR
;
A
#
# COMPACT_ATOMS: atom_id res chain seq x y z
N MET A 1 21.24 -61.39 -3.01
CA MET A 1 20.53 -61.07 -4.24
C MET A 1 19.42 -60.09 -3.83
N GLY A 2 19.54 -58.89 -3.87
CA GLY A 2 20.10 -57.89 -4.69
C GLY A 2 19.03 -57.34 -5.58
N LEU A 3 18.46 -56.21 -5.18
CA LEU A 3 17.87 -55.17 -6.03
C LEU A 3 17.11 -54.25 -5.12
N LEU A 4 17.69 -53.13 -4.86
CA LEU A 4 16.99 -51.96 -4.41
C LEU A 4 17.97 -50.81 -4.42
N SER A 5 17.82 -49.92 -5.31
CA SER A 5 18.00 -48.51 -4.97
C SER A 5 17.88 -47.67 -6.23
N ALA A 6 16.74 -47.12 -6.37
CA ALA A 6 16.55 -45.89 -7.15
C ALA A 6 15.34 -45.18 -6.59
N CYS A 7 15.46 -44.67 -5.37
CA CYS A 7 14.60 -43.60 -4.92
C CYS A 7 15.30 -42.29 -5.24
N GLY A 8 14.70 -41.60 -6.19
CA GLY A 8 15.17 -40.35 -6.72
C GLY A 8 15.45 -39.33 -5.61
N GLY A 9 16.49 -38.57 -5.84
CA GLY A 9 16.85 -37.45 -5.00
C GLY A 9 15.67 -36.48 -4.91
N LEU A 10 15.25 -36.25 -3.69
CA LEU A 10 14.49 -35.07 -3.35
C LEU A 10 15.35 -33.89 -3.79
N SER A 11 14.87 -33.17 -4.79
CA SER A 11 15.49 -31.92 -5.19
C SER A 11 15.51 -31.04 -3.94
N GLU A 12 16.70 -30.84 -3.38
CA GLU A 12 16.89 -29.78 -2.38
C GLU A 12 16.34 -28.52 -3.02
N SER A 13 15.27 -27.99 -2.44
CA SER A 13 14.70 -26.73 -2.85
C SER A 13 15.80 -25.67 -2.75
N ARG A 14 16.31 -25.21 -3.90
CA ARG A 14 17.28 -24.13 -3.96
C ARG A 14 16.71 -22.97 -3.19
N GLN A 15 17.31 -22.63 -2.05
CA GLN A 15 16.96 -21.41 -1.34
C GLN A 15 17.36 -20.23 -2.23
N ILE A 16 16.37 -19.59 -2.85
CA ILE A 16 16.61 -18.37 -3.61
C ILE A 16 17.07 -17.29 -2.61
N PRO A 17 18.26 -16.70 -2.78
CA PRO A 17 18.75 -15.67 -1.88
C PRO A 17 17.76 -14.51 -1.81
N ARG A 18 17.66 -13.86 -0.65
CA ARG A 18 16.83 -12.65 -0.51
C ARG A 18 17.31 -11.61 -1.52
N LEU A 19 16.45 -11.29 -2.49
CA LEU A 19 16.74 -10.35 -3.55
C LEU A 19 16.70 -8.91 -3.01
N THR A 20 17.78 -8.15 -3.25
CA THR A 20 17.92 -6.74 -2.85
C THR A 20 18.43 -5.90 -4.01
N GLN A 21 18.33 -4.58 -3.92
CA GLN A 21 18.90 -3.66 -4.92
C GLN A 21 20.42 -3.84 -5.09
N GLU A 22 21.12 -4.19 -4.02
CA GLU A 22 22.58 -4.36 -4.04
C GLU A 22 23.02 -5.63 -4.79
N ASN A 23 22.24 -6.73 -4.66
CA ASN A 23 22.61 -8.03 -5.25
C ASN A 23 21.85 -8.37 -6.54
N VAL A 24 20.92 -7.53 -7.01
CA VAL A 24 20.06 -7.84 -8.15
C VAL A 24 20.83 -8.17 -9.44
N ASN A 25 21.92 -7.47 -9.70
CA ASN A 25 22.70 -7.72 -10.93
C ASN A 25 23.44 -9.07 -10.88
N SER A 26 24.08 -9.41 -9.77
CA SER A 26 24.73 -10.71 -9.59
C SER A 26 23.71 -11.85 -9.59
N PHE A 27 22.55 -11.64 -8.97
CA PHE A 27 21.44 -12.60 -8.99
C PHE A 27 20.96 -12.88 -10.42
N ILE A 28 20.72 -11.85 -11.24
CA ILE A 28 20.31 -11.99 -12.65
C ILE A 28 21.37 -12.77 -13.44
N VAL A 29 22.66 -12.49 -13.23
CA VAL A 29 23.75 -13.20 -13.91
C VAL A 29 23.74 -14.69 -13.55
N GLU A 30 23.51 -15.01 -12.28
CA GLU A 30 23.42 -16.39 -11.80
C GLU A 30 22.22 -17.12 -12.42
N GLN A 31 21.02 -16.50 -12.41
CA GLN A 31 19.84 -17.11 -13.04
C GLN A 31 20.05 -17.35 -14.55
N LYS A 32 20.65 -16.40 -15.25
CA LYS A 32 21.01 -16.56 -16.67
C LYS A 32 22.00 -17.71 -16.91
N LYS A 33 22.91 -17.95 -15.98
CA LYS A 33 23.83 -19.11 -16.07
C LYS A 33 23.04 -20.41 -15.95
N ILE A 34 22.13 -20.53 -14.99
CA ILE A 34 21.30 -21.72 -14.82
C ILE A 34 20.48 -22.00 -16.09
N ILE A 35 19.84 -20.98 -16.68
CA ILE A 35 19.09 -21.15 -17.93
C ILE A 35 19.95 -21.60 -19.10
N ARG A 36 21.23 -21.18 -19.19
CA ARG A 36 22.15 -21.68 -20.23
C ARG A 36 22.46 -23.18 -20.08
N GLU A 37 22.44 -23.67 -18.85
CA GLU A 37 22.66 -25.11 -18.55
C GLU A 37 21.35 -25.90 -18.70
N ASN A 38 20.20 -25.29 -18.41
CA ASN A 38 18.87 -25.87 -18.55
C ASN A 38 17.86 -24.80 -18.93
N GLU A 39 17.49 -24.76 -20.20
CA GLU A 39 16.54 -23.75 -20.74
C GLU A 39 15.13 -23.89 -20.18
N ASP A 40 14.73 -25.07 -19.70
CA ASP A 40 13.42 -25.37 -19.13
C ASP A 40 13.44 -25.30 -17.59
N ASP A 41 14.32 -24.51 -16.98
CA ASP A 41 14.33 -24.27 -15.54
C ASP A 41 13.31 -23.16 -15.19
N ALA A 42 12.09 -23.56 -14.84
CA ALA A 42 11.01 -22.63 -14.47
C ALA A 42 11.37 -21.70 -13.30
N GLU A 43 12.09 -22.24 -12.31
CA GLU A 43 12.52 -21.51 -11.11
C GLU A 43 13.54 -20.41 -11.46
N ALA A 44 14.46 -20.71 -12.39
CA ALA A 44 15.42 -19.71 -12.86
C ALA A 44 14.73 -18.59 -13.68
N HIS A 45 13.74 -18.93 -14.50
CA HIS A 45 12.91 -17.94 -15.19
C HIS A 45 12.09 -17.10 -14.21
N PHE A 46 11.49 -17.70 -13.21
CA PHE A 46 10.81 -16.96 -12.12
C PHE A 46 11.79 -16.05 -11.39
N GLY A 47 12.99 -16.52 -11.08
CA GLY A 47 14.06 -15.71 -10.49
C GLY A 47 14.42 -14.50 -11.35
N LEU A 48 14.59 -14.68 -12.67
CA LEU A 48 14.84 -13.56 -13.59
C LEU A 48 13.71 -12.56 -13.59
N SER A 49 12.45 -13.01 -13.64
CA SER A 49 11.30 -12.12 -13.56
C SER A 49 11.34 -11.25 -12.31
N ARG A 50 11.61 -11.83 -11.14
CA ARG A 50 11.77 -11.09 -9.88
C ARG A 50 12.90 -10.07 -9.93
N GLY A 51 14.06 -10.46 -10.49
CA GLY A 51 15.20 -9.55 -10.66
C GLY A 51 14.88 -8.38 -11.56
N TYR A 52 14.21 -8.61 -12.68
CA TYR A 52 13.81 -7.56 -13.61
C TYR A 52 12.72 -6.64 -13.03
N LEU A 53 11.75 -7.16 -12.26
CA LEU A 53 10.80 -6.33 -11.54
C LEU A 53 11.51 -5.34 -10.60
N LEU A 54 12.50 -5.82 -9.85
CA LEU A 54 13.26 -4.98 -8.94
C LEU A 54 14.06 -3.89 -9.69
N LYS A 55 14.51 -4.18 -10.91
CA LYS A 55 15.16 -3.22 -11.81
C LYS A 55 14.17 -2.32 -12.57
N LYS A 56 12.86 -2.57 -12.43
CA LYS A 56 11.80 -1.89 -13.18
C LYS A 56 11.85 -2.15 -14.70
N GLU A 57 12.47 -3.25 -15.10
CA GLU A 57 12.50 -3.75 -16.49
C GLU A 57 11.29 -4.66 -16.70
N TYR A 58 10.09 -4.08 -16.76
CA TYR A 58 8.81 -4.79 -16.60
C TYR A 58 8.50 -5.72 -17.77
N GLU A 59 8.87 -5.37 -19.00
CA GLU A 59 8.70 -6.23 -20.19
C GLU A 59 9.55 -7.49 -20.08
N SER A 60 10.79 -7.36 -19.64
CA SER A 60 11.67 -8.52 -19.40
C SER A 60 11.13 -9.41 -18.26
N ALA A 61 10.56 -8.78 -17.24
CA ALA A 61 9.94 -9.49 -16.13
C ALA A 61 8.71 -10.30 -16.60
N GLU A 62 7.83 -9.71 -17.42
CA GLU A 62 6.68 -10.40 -18.01
C GLU A 62 7.15 -11.59 -18.86
N GLN A 63 8.12 -11.38 -19.76
CA GLN A 63 8.60 -12.42 -20.65
C GLN A 63 9.06 -13.66 -19.87
N HIS A 64 9.88 -13.47 -18.84
CA HIS A 64 10.39 -14.57 -18.04
C HIS A 64 9.32 -15.20 -17.15
N ALA A 65 8.41 -14.42 -16.55
CA ALA A 65 7.27 -14.98 -15.82
C ALA A 65 6.39 -15.87 -16.72
N ARG A 66 6.11 -15.43 -17.94
CA ARG A 66 5.31 -16.17 -18.92
C ARG A 66 6.01 -17.49 -19.37
N ILE A 67 7.34 -17.50 -19.43
CA ILE A 67 8.07 -18.75 -19.68
C ILE A 67 7.91 -19.70 -18.47
N ALA A 68 8.05 -19.19 -17.25
CA ALA A 68 7.88 -20.01 -16.04
C ALA A 68 6.49 -20.65 -15.96
N THR A 69 5.40 -19.88 -16.23
CA THR A 69 4.02 -20.44 -16.26
C THR A 69 3.82 -21.48 -17.35
N ARG A 70 4.55 -21.40 -18.45
CA ARG A 70 4.47 -22.39 -19.55
C ARG A 70 5.19 -23.68 -19.21
N ILE A 71 6.33 -23.60 -18.51
CA ILE A 71 7.12 -24.78 -18.12
C ILE A 71 6.40 -25.53 -17.00
N ASP A 72 5.91 -24.83 -15.99
CA ASP A 72 5.14 -25.41 -14.89
C ASP A 72 3.80 -24.67 -14.69
N PRO A 73 2.75 -25.13 -15.36
CA PRO A 73 1.44 -24.48 -15.35
C PRO A 73 0.63 -24.71 -14.07
N LEU A 74 1.13 -25.51 -13.13
CA LEU A 74 0.43 -25.79 -11.88
C LEU A 74 0.99 -24.99 -10.68
N ASN A 75 1.99 -24.15 -10.90
CA ASN A 75 2.60 -23.37 -9.84
C ASN A 75 1.95 -21.98 -9.73
N PRO A 76 1.16 -21.71 -8.68
CA PRO A 76 0.45 -20.43 -8.51
C PRO A 76 1.39 -19.23 -8.35
N ALA A 77 2.63 -19.45 -7.85
CA ALA A 77 3.59 -18.36 -7.68
C ALA A 77 4.02 -17.74 -9.01
N TYR A 78 4.06 -18.53 -10.08
CA TYR A 78 4.45 -18.03 -11.40
C TYR A 78 3.36 -17.17 -12.03
N TYR A 79 2.09 -17.50 -11.82
CA TYR A 79 0.97 -16.68 -12.25
C TYR A 79 0.85 -15.38 -11.44
N GLU A 80 1.08 -15.44 -10.13
CA GLU A 80 1.15 -14.22 -9.30
C GLU A 80 2.28 -13.30 -9.77
N GLN A 81 3.45 -13.89 -10.10
CA GLN A 81 4.59 -13.13 -10.61
C GLN A 81 4.28 -12.49 -11.97
N LEU A 82 3.62 -13.23 -12.86
CA LEU A 82 3.17 -12.71 -14.16
C LEU A 82 2.14 -11.60 -13.98
N GLY A 83 1.16 -11.79 -13.10
CA GLY A 83 0.19 -10.77 -12.71
C GLY A 83 0.87 -9.51 -12.16
N THR A 84 1.93 -9.68 -11.35
CA THR A 84 2.72 -8.56 -10.81
C THR A 84 3.41 -7.77 -11.94
N ALA A 85 4.01 -8.46 -12.91
CA ALA A 85 4.66 -7.82 -14.05
C ALA A 85 3.64 -7.07 -14.94
N LEU A 86 2.49 -7.69 -15.20
CA LEU A 86 1.39 -7.10 -15.96
C LEU A 86 0.79 -5.88 -15.26
N TYR A 87 0.63 -5.94 -13.93
CA TYR A 87 0.22 -4.78 -13.12
C TYR A 87 1.20 -3.62 -13.27
N ALA A 88 2.51 -3.89 -13.19
CA ALA A 88 3.53 -2.86 -13.36
C ALA A 88 3.55 -2.25 -14.78
N LEU A 89 3.17 -3.03 -15.80
CA LEU A 89 2.93 -2.58 -17.18
C LEU A 89 1.57 -1.91 -17.39
N GLN A 90 0.76 -1.75 -16.35
CA GLN A 90 -0.61 -1.23 -16.39
C GLN A 90 -1.57 -2.04 -17.29
N ARG A 91 -1.22 -3.29 -17.58
CA ARG A 91 -2.06 -4.24 -18.33
C ARG A 91 -3.01 -4.95 -17.37
N TYR A 92 -3.92 -4.18 -16.80
CA TYR A 92 -4.76 -4.61 -15.69
C TYR A 92 -5.70 -5.78 -16.02
N SER A 93 -6.26 -5.81 -17.22
CA SER A 93 -7.14 -6.91 -17.66
C SER A 93 -6.39 -8.25 -17.70
N ASP A 94 -5.17 -8.23 -18.25
CA ASP A 94 -4.34 -9.42 -18.32
C ASP A 94 -3.89 -9.85 -16.91
N ALA A 95 -3.54 -8.87 -16.06
CA ALA A 95 -3.18 -9.12 -14.67
C ALA A 95 -4.31 -9.82 -13.89
N LEU A 96 -5.57 -9.39 -14.07
CA LEU A 96 -6.73 -10.05 -13.45
C LEU A 96 -6.86 -11.51 -13.86
N THR A 97 -6.63 -11.83 -15.14
CA THR A 97 -6.69 -13.20 -15.64
C THR A 97 -5.63 -14.09 -14.98
N GLU A 98 -4.40 -13.63 -14.98
CA GLU A 98 -3.28 -14.42 -14.43
C GLU A 98 -3.38 -14.57 -12.89
N LEU A 99 -3.79 -13.49 -12.20
CA LEU A 99 -4.01 -13.54 -10.75
C LEU A 99 -5.21 -14.41 -10.37
N GLY A 100 -6.28 -14.40 -11.19
CA GLY A 100 -7.39 -15.34 -11.03
C GLY A 100 -6.90 -16.79 -11.10
N THR A 101 -6.07 -17.12 -12.10
CA THR A 101 -5.45 -18.45 -12.19
C THR A 101 -4.59 -18.78 -10.95
N ALA A 102 -3.85 -17.80 -10.43
CA ALA A 102 -3.05 -18.00 -9.22
C ALA A 102 -3.93 -18.35 -7.99
N THR A 103 -5.07 -17.65 -7.82
CA THR A 103 -6.01 -17.91 -6.72
C THR A 103 -6.82 -19.19 -6.91
N ASP A 104 -7.12 -19.58 -8.13
CA ASP A 104 -7.77 -20.85 -8.44
C ASP A 104 -6.86 -22.06 -8.13
N LEU A 105 -5.56 -21.92 -8.41
CA LEU A 105 -4.56 -22.97 -8.10
C LEU A 105 -4.22 -23.04 -6.61
N ASP A 106 -4.18 -21.91 -5.93
CA ASP A 106 -3.88 -21.82 -4.50
C ASP A 106 -4.82 -20.79 -3.82
N PRO A 107 -5.99 -21.24 -3.35
CA PRO A 107 -6.95 -20.36 -2.67
C PRO A 107 -6.42 -19.73 -1.38
N GLU A 108 -5.38 -20.29 -0.75
CA GLU A 108 -4.78 -19.73 0.47
C GLU A 108 -3.71 -18.66 0.19
N ARG A 109 -3.47 -18.33 -1.07
CA ARG A 109 -2.43 -17.40 -1.49
C ARG A 109 -2.85 -15.93 -1.32
N VAL A 110 -2.79 -15.45 -0.08
CA VAL A 110 -3.22 -14.09 0.29
C VAL A 110 -2.54 -12.99 -0.54
N SER A 111 -1.25 -13.18 -0.92
CA SER A 111 -0.52 -12.21 -1.75
C SER A 111 -1.17 -11.98 -3.13
N ALA A 112 -1.71 -13.03 -3.75
CA ALA A 112 -2.41 -12.92 -5.03
C ALA A 112 -3.74 -12.16 -4.87
N TYR A 113 -4.50 -12.42 -3.80
CA TYR A 113 -5.73 -11.67 -3.48
C TYR A 113 -5.44 -10.20 -3.20
N LEU A 114 -4.39 -9.87 -2.44
CA LEU A 114 -4.00 -8.46 -2.22
C LEU A 114 -3.67 -7.76 -3.54
N LEU A 115 -3.00 -8.45 -4.44
CA LEU A 115 -2.68 -7.88 -5.75
C LEU A 115 -3.94 -7.74 -6.63
N LEU A 116 -4.88 -8.70 -6.57
CA LEU A 116 -6.20 -8.56 -7.21
C LEU A 116 -6.93 -7.31 -6.69
N ALA A 117 -6.97 -7.10 -5.38
CA ALA A 117 -7.58 -5.91 -4.81
C ALA A 117 -6.91 -4.62 -5.30
N ARG A 118 -5.57 -4.61 -5.41
CA ARG A 118 -4.83 -3.47 -5.99
C ARG A 118 -5.15 -3.24 -7.47
N VAL A 119 -5.29 -4.31 -8.26
CA VAL A 119 -5.68 -4.18 -9.67
C VAL A 119 -7.09 -3.60 -9.77
N TYR A 120 -8.05 -4.10 -8.99
CA TYR A 120 -9.41 -3.57 -8.96
C TYR A 120 -9.45 -2.10 -8.53
N GLU A 121 -8.64 -1.69 -7.56
CA GLU A 121 -8.48 -0.27 -7.17
C GLU A 121 -8.00 0.58 -8.36
N GLN A 122 -7.00 0.11 -9.13
CA GLN A 122 -6.44 0.86 -10.26
C GLN A 122 -7.43 1.03 -11.41
N ILE A 123 -8.28 0.05 -11.68
CA ILE A 123 -9.34 0.17 -12.70
C ILE A 123 -10.59 0.90 -12.20
N GLY A 124 -10.60 1.33 -10.92
CA GLY A 124 -11.71 2.07 -10.31
C GLY A 124 -12.86 1.18 -9.82
N ASP A 125 -12.70 -0.14 -9.84
CA ASP A 125 -13.72 -1.08 -9.33
C ASP A 125 -13.54 -1.31 -7.82
N THR A 126 -13.85 -0.26 -7.06
CA THR A 126 -13.69 -0.29 -5.60
C THR A 126 -14.54 -1.36 -4.94
N SER A 127 -15.72 -1.66 -5.50
CA SER A 127 -16.62 -2.69 -4.93
C SER A 127 -15.98 -4.08 -4.98
N ARG A 128 -15.38 -4.47 -6.13
CA ARG A 128 -14.66 -5.73 -6.21
C ARG A 128 -13.38 -5.75 -5.38
N ALA A 129 -12.67 -4.62 -5.29
CA ALA A 129 -11.51 -4.52 -4.41
C ALA A 129 -11.88 -4.78 -2.94
N ILE A 130 -12.98 -4.18 -2.45
CA ILE A 130 -13.49 -4.42 -1.10
C ILE A 130 -13.88 -5.89 -0.91
N ALA A 131 -14.64 -6.48 -1.84
CA ALA A 131 -15.07 -7.87 -1.74
C ALA A 131 -13.87 -8.85 -1.61
N VAL A 132 -12.81 -8.62 -2.38
CA VAL A 132 -11.58 -9.42 -2.29
C VAL A 132 -10.88 -9.25 -0.94
N LEU A 133 -10.84 -8.04 -0.39
CA LEU A 133 -10.25 -7.79 0.93
C LEU A 133 -11.07 -8.43 2.06
N GLU A 134 -12.40 -8.38 1.96
CA GLU A 134 -13.30 -9.05 2.88
C GLU A 134 -13.12 -10.58 2.83
N GLU A 135 -12.87 -11.17 1.66
CA GLU A 135 -12.54 -12.58 1.53
C GLU A 135 -11.26 -12.96 2.27
N ILE A 136 -10.20 -12.13 2.18
CA ILE A 136 -8.99 -12.31 2.99
C ILE A 136 -9.34 -12.27 4.48
N LEU A 137 -10.14 -11.30 4.92
CA LEU A 137 -10.50 -11.09 6.32
C LEU A 137 -11.47 -12.15 6.87
N GLN A 138 -12.22 -12.85 6.02
CA GLN A 138 -12.99 -14.04 6.42
C GLN A 138 -12.10 -15.22 6.80
N ARG A 139 -10.92 -15.33 6.18
CA ARG A 139 -9.93 -16.40 6.46
C ARG A 139 -9.02 -16.02 7.62
N ASP A 140 -8.47 -14.81 7.59
CA ASP A 140 -7.68 -14.24 8.67
C ASP A 140 -8.20 -12.83 8.99
N ARG A 141 -9.06 -12.78 10.00
CA ARG A 141 -9.70 -11.54 10.48
C ARG A 141 -8.68 -10.47 10.89
N TYR A 142 -7.47 -10.87 11.25
CA TYR A 142 -6.44 -9.99 11.79
C TYR A 142 -5.33 -9.68 10.79
N TYR A 143 -5.57 -9.93 9.50
CA TYR A 143 -4.58 -9.63 8.47
C TYR A 143 -4.42 -8.11 8.29
N VAL A 144 -3.37 -7.58 8.90
CA VAL A 144 -3.12 -6.13 9.04
C VAL A 144 -3.13 -5.38 7.71
N GLU A 145 -2.47 -5.93 6.68
CA GLU A 145 -2.40 -5.27 5.37
C GLU A 145 -3.79 -5.18 4.70
N ALA A 146 -4.64 -6.20 4.83
CA ALA A 146 -5.99 -6.18 4.30
C ALA A 146 -6.88 -5.20 5.08
N LEU A 147 -6.79 -5.15 6.41
CA LEU A 147 -7.50 -4.17 7.24
C LEU A 147 -7.12 -2.74 6.84
N PHE A 148 -5.83 -2.48 6.71
CA PHE A 148 -5.35 -1.15 6.32
C PHE A 148 -5.85 -0.74 4.94
N PHE A 149 -5.78 -1.67 3.97
CA PHE A 149 -6.24 -1.41 2.62
C PHE A 149 -7.76 -1.21 2.55
N LEU A 150 -8.53 -2.04 3.25
CA LEU A 150 -9.99 -1.92 3.34
C LEU A 150 -10.41 -0.57 3.92
N ALA A 151 -9.81 -0.17 5.05
CA ALA A 151 -10.10 1.13 5.67
C ALA A 151 -9.84 2.29 4.70
N ARG A 152 -8.73 2.24 3.95
CA ARG A 152 -8.38 3.26 2.97
C ARG A 152 -9.39 3.35 1.82
N LEU A 153 -9.88 2.21 1.33
CA LEU A 153 -10.91 2.17 0.29
C LEU A 153 -12.25 2.71 0.81
N GLN A 154 -12.65 2.33 2.02
CA GLN A 154 -13.88 2.80 2.66
C GLN A 154 -13.85 4.33 2.88
N LEU A 155 -12.71 4.89 3.30
CA LEU A 155 -12.54 6.34 3.39
C LEU A 155 -12.73 7.05 2.04
N ARG A 156 -12.22 6.48 0.96
CA ARG A 156 -12.41 7.02 -0.41
C ARG A 156 -13.85 6.92 -0.88
N GLN A 157 -14.62 5.96 -0.38
CA GLN A 157 -16.05 5.81 -0.62
C GLN A 157 -16.91 6.67 0.32
N HIS A 158 -16.29 7.46 1.20
CA HIS A 158 -16.96 8.23 2.25
C HIS A 158 -17.72 7.38 3.29
N GLU A 159 -17.34 6.12 3.42
CA GLU A 159 -17.89 5.17 4.39
C GLU A 159 -17.16 5.29 5.73
N TYR A 160 -17.22 6.47 6.35
CA TYR A 160 -16.39 6.82 7.50
C TYR A 160 -16.60 5.90 8.71
N ASP A 161 -17.84 5.55 9.05
CA ASP A 161 -18.13 4.70 10.19
C ASP A 161 -17.58 3.27 10.01
N SER A 162 -17.62 2.75 8.78
CA SER A 162 -17.05 1.45 8.45
C SER A 162 -15.53 1.49 8.56
N ALA A 163 -14.91 2.52 7.97
CA ALA A 163 -13.46 2.73 8.04
C ALA A 163 -12.96 2.88 9.49
N ILE A 164 -13.67 3.63 10.33
CA ILE A 164 -13.31 3.80 11.74
C ILE A 164 -13.33 2.44 12.46
N ARG A 165 -14.36 1.60 12.26
CA ARG A 165 -14.41 0.27 12.89
C ARG A 165 -13.23 -0.61 12.48
N VAL A 166 -12.88 -0.61 11.20
CA VAL A 166 -11.73 -1.38 10.68
C VAL A 166 -10.42 -0.83 11.24
N LEU A 167 -10.28 0.48 11.32
CA LEU A 167 -9.10 1.14 11.89
C LEU A 167 -8.96 0.90 13.40
N ASP A 168 -10.07 0.88 14.14
CA ASP A 168 -10.05 0.55 15.57
C ASP A 168 -9.57 -0.90 15.80
N GLU A 169 -9.96 -1.84 14.93
CA GLU A 169 -9.45 -3.21 14.99
C GLU A 169 -7.96 -3.28 14.66
N LEU A 170 -7.52 -2.59 13.62
CA LEU A 170 -6.12 -2.51 13.23
C LEU A 170 -5.25 -1.86 14.33
N ILE A 171 -5.69 -0.76 14.92
CA ILE A 171 -4.96 -0.07 16.00
C ILE A 171 -4.89 -0.95 17.27
N ARG A 172 -5.90 -1.77 17.52
CA ARG A 172 -5.85 -2.74 18.62
C ARG A 172 -4.76 -3.80 18.41
N LEU A 173 -4.51 -4.21 17.15
CA LEU A 173 -3.44 -5.16 16.79
C LEU A 173 -2.07 -4.48 16.79
N GLU A 174 -2.00 -3.27 16.27
CA GLU A 174 -0.79 -2.47 16.15
C GLU A 174 -1.00 -1.06 16.75
N PRO A 175 -0.93 -0.90 18.07
CA PRO A 175 -1.19 0.40 18.72
C PRO A 175 -0.24 1.53 18.29
N SER A 176 0.98 1.17 17.86
CA SER A 176 1.98 2.13 17.38
C SER A 176 1.91 2.42 15.87
N ASN A 177 0.92 1.89 15.15
CA ASN A 177 0.75 2.13 13.71
C ASN A 177 0.28 3.57 13.47
N ARG A 178 1.24 4.46 13.24
CA ARG A 178 0.99 5.91 13.05
C ARG A 178 0.11 6.21 11.85
N GLU A 179 0.22 5.42 10.79
CA GLU A 179 -0.59 5.61 9.58
C GLU A 179 -2.05 5.27 9.84
N ALA A 180 -2.33 4.18 10.55
CA ALA A 180 -3.69 3.81 10.94
C ALA A 180 -4.32 4.84 11.88
N LEU A 181 -3.56 5.33 12.85
CA LEU A 181 -3.99 6.40 13.76
C LEU A 181 -4.32 7.69 12.98
N LEU A 182 -3.46 8.08 12.02
CA LEU A 182 -3.71 9.25 11.17
C LEU A 182 -4.96 9.06 10.30
N LEU A 183 -5.14 7.89 9.68
CA LEU A 183 -6.33 7.62 8.88
C LEU A 183 -7.61 7.70 9.72
N ARG A 184 -7.60 7.21 10.98
CA ARG A 184 -8.73 7.34 11.89
C ARG A 184 -9.06 8.80 12.22
N ILE A 185 -8.04 9.61 12.45
CA ILE A 185 -8.20 11.05 12.66
C ILE A 185 -8.81 11.70 11.42
N GLN A 186 -8.31 11.36 10.22
CA GLN A 186 -8.84 11.87 8.96
C GLN A 186 -10.30 11.44 8.74
N ALA A 187 -10.67 10.22 9.11
CA ALA A 187 -12.05 9.76 9.08
C ALA A 187 -12.96 10.65 9.93
N TYR A 188 -12.59 10.90 11.20
CA TYR A 188 -13.36 11.75 12.09
C TYR A 188 -13.40 13.21 11.59
N SER A 189 -12.30 13.75 11.11
CA SER A 189 -12.25 15.14 10.63
C SER A 189 -13.11 15.34 9.37
N THR A 190 -13.05 14.39 8.43
CA THR A 190 -13.83 14.46 7.19
C THR A 190 -15.32 14.24 7.43
N GLN A 191 -15.67 13.39 8.38
CA GLN A 191 -17.06 13.19 8.85
C GLN A 191 -17.62 14.43 9.57
N GLY A 192 -16.76 15.39 9.98
CA GLY A 192 -17.16 16.56 10.76
C GLY A 192 -17.13 16.33 12.27
N SER A 193 -16.65 15.20 12.74
CA SER A 193 -16.51 14.86 14.16
C SER A 193 -15.23 15.48 14.75
N PHE A 194 -15.09 16.78 14.60
CA PHE A 194 -13.86 17.53 14.92
C PHE A 194 -13.41 17.40 16.37
N TYR A 195 -14.34 17.27 17.31
CA TYR A 195 -13.99 17.06 18.72
C TYR A 195 -13.15 15.80 18.92
N TYR A 196 -13.59 14.67 18.37
CA TYR A 196 -12.87 13.39 18.47
C TYR A 196 -11.54 13.44 17.72
N ALA A 197 -11.52 13.99 16.50
CA ALA A 197 -10.30 14.15 15.73
C ALA A 197 -9.26 14.97 16.50
N ARG A 198 -9.65 16.12 17.07
CA ARG A 198 -8.77 17.00 17.84
C ARG A 198 -8.22 16.31 19.10
N THR A 199 -9.05 15.61 19.86
CA THR A 199 -8.61 14.86 21.06
C THR A 199 -7.53 13.85 20.70
N LEU A 200 -7.74 13.05 19.64
CA LEU A 200 -6.77 12.07 19.16
C LEU A 200 -5.47 12.71 18.69
N ILE A 201 -5.54 13.84 17.99
CA ILE A 201 -4.37 14.59 17.55
C ILE A 201 -3.56 15.08 18.76
N GLU A 202 -4.22 15.66 19.76
CA GLU A 202 -3.56 16.19 20.97
C GLU A 202 -2.88 15.08 21.79
N GLU A 203 -3.47 13.89 21.84
CA GLU A 203 -2.85 12.70 22.42
C GLU A 203 -1.60 12.28 21.65
N MET A 204 -1.72 12.13 20.33
CA MET A 204 -0.60 11.70 19.49
C MET A 204 0.53 12.72 19.43
N ILE A 205 0.25 14.03 19.42
CA ILE A 205 1.30 15.07 19.44
C ILE A 205 2.12 15.01 20.75
N ARG A 206 1.50 14.65 21.87
CA ARG A 206 2.24 14.47 23.14
C ARG A 206 3.26 13.32 23.06
N GLU A 207 2.91 12.25 22.35
CA GLU A 207 3.79 11.09 22.16
C GLU A 207 4.78 11.29 21.01
N HIS A 208 4.36 12.00 19.96
CA HIS A 208 5.10 12.18 18.72
C HIS A 208 5.08 13.64 18.24
N PRO A 209 5.75 14.57 18.95
CA PRO A 209 5.68 16.01 18.65
C PRO A 209 6.23 16.38 17.27
N ASP A 210 7.14 15.57 16.72
CA ASP A 210 7.76 15.82 15.41
C ASP A 210 7.02 15.19 14.23
N TYR A 211 5.88 14.51 14.49
CA TYR A 211 5.12 13.87 13.44
C TYR A 211 4.25 14.89 12.70
N GLN A 212 4.84 15.54 11.68
CA GLN A 212 4.26 16.64 10.91
C GLN A 212 2.85 16.37 10.33
N PRO A 213 2.48 15.15 9.86
CA PRO A 213 1.13 14.89 9.35
C PRO A 213 0.00 15.20 10.34
N LEU A 214 0.23 15.05 11.65
CA LEU A 214 -0.77 15.40 12.68
C LEU A 214 -1.00 16.91 12.77
N GLN A 215 0.07 17.66 12.69
CA GLN A 215 0.03 19.11 12.76
C GLN A 215 -0.67 19.70 11.53
N LEU A 216 -0.48 19.09 10.36
CA LEU A 216 -1.18 19.45 9.14
C LEU A 216 -2.69 19.13 9.25
N GLU A 217 -3.03 17.97 9.80
CA GLU A 217 -4.43 17.60 10.00
C GLU A 217 -5.11 18.52 11.03
N LEU A 218 -4.42 18.90 12.10
CA LEU A 218 -4.91 19.91 13.05
C LEU A 218 -5.17 21.24 12.35
N LEU A 219 -4.27 21.69 11.48
CA LEU A 219 -4.48 22.91 10.69
C LEU A 219 -5.74 22.82 9.83
N ARG A 220 -5.97 21.69 9.14
CA ARG A 220 -7.17 21.48 8.33
C ARG A 220 -8.46 21.60 9.18
N ILE A 221 -8.45 21.01 10.39
CA ILE A 221 -9.57 21.12 11.34
C ILE A 221 -9.77 22.57 11.78
N LEU A 222 -8.71 23.26 12.17
CA LEU A 222 -8.79 24.67 12.59
C LEU A 222 -9.34 25.57 11.47
N PHE A 223 -8.91 25.34 10.21
CA PHE A 223 -9.45 26.06 9.06
C PHE A 223 -10.93 25.76 8.82
N SER A 224 -11.35 24.51 8.89
CA SER A 224 -12.75 24.12 8.69
C SER A 224 -13.68 24.71 9.76
N GLN A 225 -13.15 24.94 10.97
CA GLN A 225 -13.88 25.56 12.09
C GLN A 225 -13.76 27.09 12.13
N GLY A 226 -12.99 27.72 11.22
CA GLY A 226 -12.76 29.16 11.22
C GLY A 226 -11.90 29.66 12.39
N GLN A 227 -11.14 28.76 13.03
CA GLN A 227 -10.27 29.09 14.18
C GLN A 227 -8.94 29.70 13.73
N TRP A 228 -9.02 30.82 13.01
CA TRP A 228 -7.88 31.48 12.34
C TRP A 228 -6.73 31.88 13.28
N GLY A 229 -7.04 32.25 14.52
CA GLY A 229 -6.05 32.64 15.54
C GLY A 229 -5.16 31.48 15.95
N GLU A 230 -5.75 30.32 16.24
CA GLU A 230 -5.02 29.12 16.61
C GLU A 230 -4.23 28.59 15.40
N ALA A 231 -4.83 28.57 14.21
CA ALA A 231 -4.15 28.14 12.97
C ALA A 231 -2.89 28.98 12.69
N ARG A 232 -2.96 30.31 12.88
CA ARG A 232 -1.81 31.22 12.72
C ARG A 232 -0.69 30.87 13.68
N THR A 233 -1.05 30.65 14.95
CA THR A 233 -0.05 30.30 16.00
C THR A 233 0.64 28.98 15.66
N LEU A 234 -0.12 27.98 15.21
CA LEU A 234 0.42 26.68 14.82
C LEU A 234 1.35 26.79 13.61
N ILE A 235 0.96 27.53 12.56
CA ILE A 235 1.80 27.78 11.38
C ILE A 235 3.13 28.44 11.78
N LYS A 236 3.06 29.48 12.63
CA LYS A 236 4.28 30.18 13.11
C LYS A 236 5.23 29.22 13.84
N ASN A 237 4.69 28.32 14.66
CA ASN A 237 5.48 27.33 15.38
C ASN A 237 6.13 26.32 14.43
N LEU A 238 5.39 25.88 13.40
CA LEU A 238 5.89 24.94 12.38
C LEU A 238 7.01 25.57 11.54
N GLU A 239 6.88 26.83 11.15
CA GLU A 239 7.90 27.55 10.39
C GLU A 239 9.19 27.78 11.19
N SER A 240 9.10 27.93 12.52
CA SER A 240 10.27 28.12 13.37
C SER A 240 11.07 26.83 13.64
N GLY A 241 10.44 25.65 13.46
CA GLY A 241 11.01 24.35 13.84
C GLY A 241 11.45 23.45 12.68
N THR A 242 10.98 23.68 11.45
CA THR A 242 11.18 22.74 10.33
C THR A 242 11.55 23.42 9.01
N LYS A 243 12.19 22.64 8.10
CA LYS A 243 12.42 23.08 6.71
C LYS A 243 11.08 23.41 6.03
N ALA A 244 11.09 24.50 5.25
CA ALA A 244 9.92 24.97 4.52
C ALA A 244 9.17 23.82 3.80
N ASN A 245 7.91 23.61 4.18
CA ASN A 245 7.02 22.64 3.56
C ASN A 245 6.06 23.43 2.64
N ALA A 246 5.95 23.02 1.38
CA ALA A 246 5.08 23.66 0.40
C ALA A 246 3.60 23.70 0.88
N GLU A 247 3.13 22.67 1.59
CA GLU A 247 1.77 22.61 2.12
C GLU A 247 1.55 23.65 3.23
N ILE A 248 2.50 23.85 4.13
CA ILE A 248 2.43 24.88 5.17
C ILE A 248 2.43 26.27 4.53
N SER A 249 3.24 26.49 3.50
CA SER A 249 3.29 27.74 2.77
C SER A 249 1.96 28.06 2.06
N LEU A 250 1.32 27.04 1.49
CA LEU A 250 -0.01 27.14 0.87
C LEU A 250 -1.09 27.48 1.92
N LEU A 251 -1.07 26.78 3.05
CA LEU A 251 -2.02 27.04 4.15
C LEU A 251 -1.84 28.44 4.74
N ARG A 252 -0.60 28.92 4.82
CA ARG A 252 -0.35 30.32 5.21
C ARG A 252 -0.91 31.32 4.21
N ALA A 253 -0.67 31.10 2.91
CA ALA A 253 -1.22 31.96 1.87
C ALA A 253 -2.77 32.00 1.94
N TYR A 254 -3.40 30.84 2.15
CA TYR A 254 -4.84 30.76 2.36
C TYR A 254 -5.31 31.52 3.60
N LEU A 255 -4.57 31.46 4.69
CA LEU A 255 -4.86 32.21 5.92
C LEU A 255 -4.81 33.74 5.71
N GLU A 256 -3.80 34.24 4.98
CA GLU A 256 -3.65 35.67 4.69
C GLU A 256 -4.78 36.17 3.75
N LEU A 257 -5.15 35.40 2.73
CA LEU A 257 -6.28 35.70 1.86
C LEU A 257 -7.60 35.82 2.62
N ASN A 258 -7.87 34.90 3.55
CA ASN A 258 -9.09 34.98 4.36
C ASN A 258 -9.06 36.16 5.36
N ARG A 259 -7.87 36.53 5.83
CA ARG A 259 -7.72 37.72 6.68
C ARG A 259 -8.07 39.01 5.95
N GLU A 260 -7.55 39.22 4.73
CA GLU A 260 -7.85 40.37 3.91
C GLU A 260 -9.34 40.47 3.60
N ASN A 261 -9.98 39.35 3.24
CA ASN A 261 -11.42 39.30 3.00
C ASN A 261 -12.22 39.64 4.26
N PHE A 262 -11.81 39.17 5.44
CA PHE A 262 -12.47 39.44 6.71
C PHE A 262 -12.35 40.93 7.13
N GLU A 263 -11.16 41.55 7.02
CA GLU A 263 -10.95 42.97 7.34
C GLU A 263 -11.66 43.86 6.31
N THR A 264 -11.71 43.46 5.05
CA THR A 264 -12.46 44.15 4.00
C THR A 264 -13.97 44.10 4.29
N ALA A 265 -14.51 42.93 4.63
CA ALA A 265 -15.91 42.79 5.02
C ALA A 265 -16.26 43.65 6.27
N LYS A 266 -15.41 43.59 7.30
CA LYS A 266 -15.59 44.37 8.53
C LYS A 266 -15.62 45.89 8.29
N THR A 267 -14.84 46.37 7.29
CA THR A 267 -14.83 47.79 6.92
C THR A 267 -16.06 48.19 6.12
N GLN A 268 -16.68 47.28 5.36
CA GLN A 268 -17.90 47.52 4.60
C GLN A 268 -19.19 47.53 5.45
N PHE A 269 -19.17 46.85 6.61
CA PHE A 269 -20.30 46.78 7.54
C PHE A 269 -20.21 47.80 8.70
N ARG A 270 -19.22 48.70 8.70
CA ARG A 270 -19.15 49.90 9.58
C ARG A 270 -19.56 51.15 8.82
#